data_75558987370d9b67b6cceabc0ae39fc0
#
_entry.id   75558987370d9b67b6cceabc0ae39fc0
#
_cell.length_a   1.000
_cell.length_b   1.000
_cell.length_c   1.000
_cell.angle_alpha   90.00
_cell.angle_beta   90.00
_cell.angle_gamma   90.00
#
_symmetry.space_group_name_H-M   'P 1'
#
loop_
_entity.id
_entity.type
_entity.pdbx_description
1 polymer ?
#
loop_
_entity_poly.entity_id
_entity_poly.type
_entity_poly.pdbx_seq_one_letter_code
_entity_poly.pdbx_strand_id
1 'polypeptide(L)'
;MAKEKFDRSKTHANIGTIGHVDHGKTTLTAAITTVLAKRSGKGNAMAYDAIDGAPEERERGITISTAHVEYETDNRHYAHVDCPGHADYVKNMITGAAQMDGGILVVSAADGPMPQTREHILLSRQVGVPYLVVFLNKCDMVDDEELLELVEMEVRDLLSEYDFPGDDVPVIQGSALKALEGDAEWEEKIIELMAAVDDYIPTPERDKEKPFMMPVEDVFSITGRGTVATGRVERGQLNVGDTIDIIGITEEPKSTTCTGVEMFRKLLDYAEAGDNIGALLRGVARDEVQRGQVLAKPGTITPHTNFKAEVYVLSKEEGGRHTPFFTNYRPQFYFRTTDVTGIVQLPEGVEMVMPGDNIEMTVELIAPIAIEEGTKFSIREGGRTVGAGVVASIQK
;
A
#
# COMPACT_ATOMS: atom_id res chain seq x y z
N MET A 1 -10.56 31.17 4.48
CA MET A 1 -11.79 30.37 4.51
C MET A 1 -11.60 29.29 5.59
N ALA A 2 -12.64 28.99 6.37
CA ALA A 2 -12.57 27.86 7.31
C ALA A 2 -12.48 26.56 6.49
N LYS A 3 -11.62 25.61 6.90
CA LYS A 3 -11.55 24.30 6.27
C LYS A 3 -12.86 23.53 6.52
N GLU A 4 -13.28 22.78 5.54
CA GLU A 4 -14.44 21.92 5.61
C GLU A 4 -14.19 20.75 6.59
N LYS A 5 -15.24 20.29 7.26
CA LYS A 5 -15.17 19.07 8.06
C LYS A 5 -15.42 17.84 7.19
N PHE A 6 -14.72 16.76 7.48
CA PHE A 6 -14.93 15.47 6.83
C PHE A 6 -16.29 14.88 7.23
N ASP A 7 -17.04 14.39 6.26
CA ASP A 7 -18.31 13.69 6.47
C ASP A 7 -18.09 12.18 6.59
N ARG A 8 -18.50 11.58 7.71
CA ARG A 8 -18.42 10.15 8.00
C ARG A 8 -19.71 9.39 7.76
N SER A 9 -20.61 9.93 6.94
CA SER A 9 -21.94 9.30 6.68
C SER A 9 -21.83 7.99 5.89
N LYS A 10 -20.76 7.82 5.08
CA LYS A 10 -20.49 6.61 4.31
C LYS A 10 -19.38 5.78 4.94
N THR A 11 -19.45 4.47 4.72
CA THR A 11 -18.37 3.55 5.09
C THR A 11 -17.11 3.89 4.30
N HIS A 12 -15.97 3.93 5.00
CA HIS A 12 -14.67 4.24 4.41
C HIS A 12 -13.87 2.96 4.10
N ALA A 13 -13.31 2.90 2.89
CA ALA A 13 -12.40 1.83 2.47
C ALA A 13 -11.19 2.40 1.74
N ASN A 14 -10.05 1.75 1.92
CA ASN A 14 -8.80 2.08 1.23
C ASN A 14 -8.61 1.10 0.09
N ILE A 15 -8.52 1.60 -1.13
CA ILE A 15 -8.18 0.79 -2.29
C ILE A 15 -7.01 1.41 -3.04
N GLY A 16 -6.48 0.73 -4.02
CA GLY A 16 -5.46 1.33 -4.87
C GLY A 16 -5.21 0.54 -6.13
N THR A 17 -4.49 1.16 -7.05
CA THR A 17 -4.08 0.56 -8.32
C THR A 17 -2.69 -0.04 -8.22
N ILE A 18 -2.56 -1.28 -8.68
CA ILE A 18 -1.30 -2.03 -8.81
C ILE A 18 -1.18 -2.59 -10.22
N GLY A 19 0.01 -2.96 -10.65
CA GLY A 19 0.26 -3.54 -11.97
C GLY A 19 1.50 -2.94 -12.63
N HIS A 20 1.82 -3.43 -13.81
CA HIS A 20 3.03 -3.07 -14.57
C HIS A 20 3.08 -1.57 -14.92
N VAL A 21 4.29 -1.04 -15.16
CA VAL A 21 4.47 0.29 -15.76
C VAL A 21 3.75 0.34 -17.12
N ASP A 22 3.23 1.50 -17.50
CA ASP A 22 2.50 1.75 -18.76
C ASP A 22 1.20 0.93 -18.97
N HIS A 23 0.72 0.16 -17.99
CA HIS A 23 -0.59 -0.49 -18.06
C HIS A 23 -1.76 0.47 -17.78
N GLY A 24 -1.49 1.74 -17.44
CA GLY A 24 -2.49 2.81 -17.33
C GLY A 24 -3.14 2.95 -15.95
N LYS A 25 -2.43 2.63 -14.87
CA LYS A 25 -2.91 2.78 -13.47
C LYS A 25 -3.36 4.20 -13.15
N THR A 26 -2.48 5.19 -13.36
CA THR A 26 -2.77 6.61 -13.09
C THR A 26 -3.86 7.14 -14.02
N THR A 27 -3.91 6.68 -15.28
CA THR A 27 -5.00 7.00 -16.21
C THR A 27 -6.34 6.45 -15.70
N LEU A 28 -6.36 5.22 -15.18
CA LEU A 28 -7.55 4.63 -14.57
C LEU A 28 -7.99 5.42 -13.33
N THR A 29 -7.06 5.79 -12.46
CA THR A 29 -7.34 6.62 -11.28
C THR A 29 -7.97 7.96 -11.67
N ALA A 30 -7.45 8.62 -12.70
CA ALA A 30 -8.03 9.84 -13.26
C ALA A 30 -9.42 9.61 -13.87
N ALA A 31 -9.61 8.50 -14.60
CA ALA A 31 -10.91 8.14 -15.18
C ALA A 31 -11.97 7.89 -14.10
N ILE A 32 -11.63 7.13 -13.05
CA ILE A 32 -12.55 6.87 -11.91
C ILE A 32 -13.00 8.18 -11.29
N THR A 33 -12.08 9.08 -10.91
CA THR A 33 -12.44 10.35 -10.28
C THR A 33 -13.30 11.21 -11.18
N THR A 34 -13.00 11.26 -12.49
CA THR A 34 -13.73 12.07 -13.48
C THR A 34 -15.14 11.54 -13.73
N VAL A 35 -15.28 10.22 -13.96
CA VAL A 35 -16.57 9.58 -14.27
C VAL A 35 -17.50 9.64 -13.05
N LEU A 36 -16.99 9.35 -11.84
CA LEU A 36 -17.79 9.44 -10.62
C LEU A 36 -18.22 10.87 -10.27
N ALA A 37 -17.33 11.86 -10.46
CA ALA A 37 -17.67 13.28 -10.26
C ALA A 37 -18.75 13.75 -11.27
N LYS A 38 -18.65 13.33 -12.54
CA LYS A 38 -19.66 13.62 -13.59
C LYS A 38 -21.02 13.02 -13.25
N ARG A 39 -21.05 11.76 -12.76
CA ARG A 39 -22.29 11.03 -12.46
C ARG A 39 -22.98 11.54 -11.18
N SER A 40 -22.24 11.75 -10.10
CA SER A 40 -22.78 12.22 -8.82
C SER A 40 -23.06 13.71 -8.76
N GLY A 41 -22.45 14.51 -9.62
CA GLY A 41 -22.40 15.97 -9.51
C GLY A 41 -21.68 16.47 -8.25
N LYS A 42 -20.98 15.59 -7.55
CA LYS A 42 -20.22 15.84 -6.32
C LYS A 42 -18.79 15.32 -6.49
N GLY A 43 -17.86 15.87 -5.73
CA GLY A 43 -16.45 15.51 -5.78
C GLY A 43 -15.67 16.33 -6.81
N ASN A 44 -14.35 16.16 -6.79
CA ASN A 44 -13.44 16.84 -7.70
C ASN A 44 -12.87 15.82 -8.68
N ALA A 45 -13.15 16.02 -9.98
CA ALA A 45 -12.39 15.33 -11.01
C ALA A 45 -10.91 15.69 -10.86
N MET A 46 -10.04 14.68 -10.80
CA MET A 46 -8.60 14.89 -10.78
C MET A 46 -8.02 14.56 -12.15
N ALA A 47 -7.37 15.56 -12.75
CA ALA A 47 -6.64 15.36 -13.99
C ALA A 47 -5.38 14.50 -13.72
N TYR A 48 -4.93 13.78 -14.73
CA TYR A 48 -3.70 12.97 -14.70
C TYR A 48 -2.51 13.74 -14.11
N ASP A 49 -2.24 14.96 -14.61
CA ASP A 49 -1.15 15.82 -14.14
C ASP A 49 -1.28 16.30 -12.69
N ALA A 50 -2.45 16.14 -12.08
CA ALA A 50 -2.67 16.48 -10.69
C ALA A 50 -2.42 15.28 -9.76
N ILE A 51 -2.46 14.05 -10.28
CA ILE A 51 -2.12 12.82 -9.60
C ILE A 51 -0.60 12.66 -9.61
N ASP A 52 0.03 12.61 -10.79
CA ASP A 52 1.49 12.60 -10.97
C ASP A 52 2.01 14.05 -10.94
N GLY A 53 2.05 14.60 -9.72
CA GLY A 53 2.27 16.04 -9.52
C GLY A 53 3.73 16.49 -9.47
N ALA A 54 4.68 15.57 -9.22
CA ALA A 54 6.09 15.90 -9.10
C ALA A 54 6.73 16.22 -10.46
N PRO A 55 7.64 17.20 -10.53
CA PRO A 55 8.32 17.55 -11.80
C PRO A 55 8.99 16.35 -12.47
N GLU A 56 9.61 15.47 -11.68
CA GLU A 56 10.30 14.28 -12.16
C GLU A 56 9.35 13.22 -12.72
N GLU A 57 8.15 13.06 -12.13
CA GLU A 57 7.08 12.18 -12.62
C GLU A 57 6.58 12.65 -13.99
N ARG A 58 6.36 13.95 -14.15
CA ARG A 58 5.93 14.56 -15.43
C ARG A 58 6.98 14.44 -16.51
N GLU A 59 8.25 14.63 -16.17
CA GLU A 59 9.36 14.53 -17.12
C GLU A 59 9.54 13.10 -17.63
N ARG A 60 9.40 12.11 -16.74
CA ARG A 60 9.59 10.69 -17.07
C ARG A 60 8.32 9.99 -17.53
N GLY A 61 7.14 10.56 -17.29
CA GLY A 61 5.85 9.95 -17.60
C GLY A 61 5.54 8.71 -16.77
N ILE A 62 6.11 8.60 -15.56
CA ILE A 62 5.93 7.45 -14.66
C ILE A 62 5.66 7.93 -13.24
N THR A 63 4.80 7.21 -12.52
CA THR A 63 4.55 7.45 -11.08
C THR A 63 5.76 6.98 -10.27
N ILE A 64 6.28 7.85 -9.42
CA ILE A 64 7.43 7.60 -8.54
C ILE A 64 6.97 7.44 -7.10
N SER A 65 6.16 8.37 -6.62
CA SER A 65 5.60 8.38 -5.27
C SER A 65 4.14 7.91 -5.28
N THR A 66 3.67 7.34 -4.17
CA THR A 66 2.24 7.05 -4.02
C THR A 66 1.45 8.34 -4.01
N ALA A 67 0.39 8.40 -4.82
CA ALA A 67 -0.57 9.49 -4.80
C ALA A 67 -1.86 9.04 -4.10
N HIS A 68 -2.43 9.92 -3.27
CA HIS A 68 -3.69 9.65 -2.58
C HIS A 68 -4.79 10.54 -3.14
N VAL A 69 -5.85 9.93 -3.62
CA VAL A 69 -7.05 10.62 -4.10
C VAL A 69 -8.29 10.12 -3.36
N GLU A 70 -9.33 10.96 -3.27
CA GLU A 70 -10.61 10.58 -2.68
C GLU A 70 -11.73 10.62 -3.72
N TYR A 71 -12.66 9.71 -3.61
CA TYR A 71 -13.92 9.71 -4.34
C TYR A 71 -14.98 8.87 -3.64
N GLU A 72 -16.22 8.95 -4.13
CA GLU A 72 -17.34 8.25 -3.55
C GLU A 72 -18.15 7.53 -4.61
N THR A 73 -18.63 6.33 -4.27
CA THR A 73 -19.77 5.69 -4.90
C THR A 73 -21.06 6.04 -4.12
N ASP A 74 -22.19 5.53 -4.54
CA ASP A 74 -23.42 5.66 -3.76
C ASP A 74 -23.32 4.99 -2.39
N ASN A 75 -22.50 3.92 -2.28
CA ASN A 75 -22.39 3.06 -1.11
C ASN A 75 -21.24 3.45 -0.17
N ARG A 76 -20.09 3.89 -0.72
CA ARG A 76 -18.84 4.04 0.03
C ARG A 76 -18.07 5.30 -0.32
N HIS A 77 -17.27 5.73 0.66
CA HIS A 77 -16.18 6.68 0.48
C HIS A 77 -14.86 5.92 0.33
N TYR A 78 -14.06 6.26 -0.67
CA TYR A 78 -12.78 5.63 -0.97
C TYR A 78 -11.62 6.59 -0.81
N ALA A 79 -10.58 6.14 -0.08
CA ALA A 79 -9.22 6.63 -0.26
C ALA A 79 -8.52 5.72 -1.26
N HIS A 80 -8.05 6.27 -2.35
CA HIS A 80 -7.38 5.53 -3.41
C HIS A 80 -5.90 5.86 -3.43
N VAL A 81 -5.07 4.83 -3.38
CA VAL A 81 -3.60 4.91 -3.46
C VAL A 81 -3.17 4.51 -4.85
N ASP A 82 -2.70 5.47 -5.65
CA ASP A 82 -2.08 5.17 -6.94
C ASP A 82 -0.62 4.76 -6.71
N CYS A 83 -0.29 3.50 -7.03
CA CYS A 83 1.03 2.94 -6.78
C CYS A 83 1.94 3.01 -8.02
N PRO A 84 3.24 3.29 -7.83
CA PRO A 84 4.21 3.22 -8.93
C PRO A 84 4.27 1.82 -9.52
N GLY A 85 4.48 1.74 -10.84
CA GLY A 85 4.60 0.47 -11.56
C GLY A 85 6.04 0.03 -11.82
N HIS A 86 7.01 0.95 -11.74
CA HIS A 86 8.39 0.69 -12.12
C HIS A 86 9.17 -0.02 -11.00
N ALA A 87 10.01 -0.99 -11.37
CA ALA A 87 10.79 -1.80 -10.43
C ALA A 87 11.67 -1.00 -9.46
N ASP A 88 12.17 0.16 -9.87
CA ASP A 88 13.00 1.02 -9.00
C ASP A 88 12.21 1.61 -7.82
N TYR A 89 10.88 1.68 -7.92
CA TYR A 89 10.00 2.29 -6.92
C TYR A 89 9.15 1.27 -6.13
N VAL A 90 9.51 0.00 -6.18
CA VAL A 90 8.82 -1.09 -5.47
C VAL A 90 8.67 -0.81 -3.97
N LYS A 91 9.62 -0.11 -3.35
CA LYS A 91 9.49 0.33 -1.96
C LYS A 91 8.25 1.21 -1.72
N ASN A 92 7.97 2.13 -2.62
CA ASN A 92 6.78 2.98 -2.54
C ASN A 92 5.50 2.17 -2.85
N MET A 93 5.58 1.23 -3.79
CA MET A 93 4.48 0.28 -4.06
C MET A 93 4.14 -0.55 -2.82
N ILE A 94 5.13 -1.14 -2.14
CA ILE A 94 4.92 -1.91 -0.90
C ILE A 94 4.25 -1.05 0.18
N THR A 95 4.72 0.18 0.36
CA THR A 95 4.14 1.12 1.34
C THR A 95 2.69 1.47 1.00
N GLY A 96 2.38 1.71 -0.26
CA GLY A 96 1.02 1.98 -0.73
C GLY A 96 0.12 0.75 -0.57
N ALA A 97 0.56 -0.42 -1.02
CA ALA A 97 -0.20 -1.66 -0.92
C ALA A 97 -0.52 -2.05 0.53
N ALA A 98 0.39 -1.82 1.46
CA ALA A 98 0.17 -2.10 2.89
C ALA A 98 -1.00 -1.28 3.51
N GLN A 99 -1.45 -0.22 2.83
CA GLN A 99 -2.56 0.62 3.27
C GLN A 99 -3.92 0.15 2.73
N MET A 100 -3.95 -0.78 1.76
CA MET A 100 -5.15 -1.15 1.04
C MET A 100 -5.98 -2.20 1.78
N ASP A 101 -7.29 -2.04 1.73
CA ASP A 101 -8.28 -3.04 2.14
C ASP A 101 -8.65 -3.95 0.95
N GLY A 102 -8.34 -3.51 -0.26
CA GLY A 102 -8.43 -4.23 -1.51
C GLY A 102 -7.71 -3.47 -2.61
N GLY A 103 -7.37 -4.12 -3.71
CA GLY A 103 -6.65 -3.52 -4.83
C GLY A 103 -7.35 -3.70 -6.16
N ILE A 104 -7.03 -2.83 -7.11
CA ILE A 104 -7.38 -2.96 -8.52
C ILE A 104 -6.11 -3.32 -9.28
N LEU A 105 -6.03 -4.55 -9.76
CA LEU A 105 -4.94 -5.00 -10.61
C LEU A 105 -5.20 -4.53 -12.05
N VAL A 106 -4.36 -3.66 -12.56
CA VAL A 106 -4.47 -3.12 -13.92
C VAL A 106 -3.53 -3.87 -14.84
N VAL A 107 -4.11 -4.52 -15.85
CA VAL A 107 -3.36 -5.28 -16.88
C VAL A 107 -3.75 -4.75 -18.24
N SER A 108 -2.77 -4.49 -19.10
CA SER A 108 -3.04 -4.12 -20.50
C SER A 108 -3.50 -5.35 -21.29
N ALA A 109 -4.63 -5.25 -21.97
CA ALA A 109 -5.16 -6.30 -22.84
C ALA A 109 -4.23 -6.59 -24.03
N ALA A 110 -3.49 -5.58 -24.49
CA ALA A 110 -2.57 -5.71 -25.61
C ALA A 110 -1.24 -6.40 -25.24
N ASP A 111 -0.79 -6.24 -23.97
CA ASP A 111 0.53 -6.71 -23.52
C ASP A 111 0.43 -7.98 -22.66
N GLY A 112 -0.73 -8.22 -22.02
CA GLY A 112 -0.93 -9.29 -21.04
C GLY A 112 -0.18 -9.08 -19.72
N PRO A 113 -0.09 -10.11 -18.86
CA PRO A 113 0.67 -10.05 -17.61
C PRO A 113 2.17 -9.92 -17.86
N MET A 114 2.77 -8.87 -17.30
CA MET A 114 4.18 -8.51 -17.43
C MET A 114 4.95 -8.82 -16.12
N PRO A 115 6.30 -8.75 -16.08
CA PRO A 115 7.07 -9.12 -14.89
C PRO A 115 6.66 -8.38 -13.61
N GLN A 116 6.42 -7.05 -13.67
CA GLN A 116 5.97 -6.31 -12.49
C GLN A 116 4.52 -6.65 -12.11
N THR A 117 3.68 -7.15 -13.02
CA THR A 117 2.34 -7.67 -12.68
C THR A 117 2.48 -8.80 -11.67
N ARG A 118 3.35 -9.79 -11.94
CA ARG A 118 3.65 -10.91 -11.04
C ARG A 118 4.20 -10.42 -9.70
N GLU A 119 5.21 -9.54 -9.74
CA GLU A 119 5.81 -8.99 -8.52
C GLU A 119 4.79 -8.22 -7.67
N HIS A 120 3.92 -7.44 -8.28
CA HIS A 120 2.90 -6.66 -7.55
C HIS A 120 1.83 -7.55 -6.91
N ILE A 121 1.39 -8.63 -7.57
CA ILE A 121 0.46 -9.61 -6.99
C ILE A 121 1.12 -10.29 -5.78
N LEU A 122 2.34 -10.78 -5.93
CA LEU A 122 3.10 -11.40 -4.85
C LEU A 122 3.26 -10.46 -3.65
N LEU A 123 3.71 -9.23 -3.89
CA LEU A 123 3.93 -8.24 -2.83
C LEU A 123 2.62 -7.85 -2.15
N SER A 124 1.53 -7.67 -2.90
CA SER A 124 0.21 -7.39 -2.33
C SER A 124 -0.23 -8.50 -1.39
N ARG A 125 -0.03 -9.75 -1.79
CA ARG A 125 -0.31 -10.90 -0.93
C ARG A 125 0.53 -10.89 0.36
N GLN A 126 1.81 -10.59 0.24
CA GLN A 126 2.75 -10.54 1.37
C GLN A 126 2.42 -9.44 2.38
N VAL A 127 2.08 -8.23 1.91
CA VAL A 127 1.69 -7.12 2.79
C VAL A 127 0.27 -7.27 3.34
N GLY A 128 -0.47 -8.27 2.85
CA GLY A 128 -1.78 -8.64 3.39
C GLY A 128 -2.97 -7.96 2.73
N VAL A 129 -2.86 -7.51 1.48
CA VAL A 129 -4.03 -7.10 0.68
C VAL A 129 -4.95 -8.31 0.49
N PRO A 130 -6.17 -8.29 1.04
CA PRO A 130 -6.99 -9.49 1.09
C PRO A 130 -7.79 -9.75 -0.20
N TYR A 131 -8.09 -8.72 -0.97
CA TYR A 131 -8.96 -8.79 -2.15
C TYR A 131 -8.36 -8.02 -3.32
N LEU A 132 -8.49 -8.58 -4.53
CA LEU A 132 -8.15 -7.91 -5.78
C LEU A 132 -9.34 -7.95 -6.73
N VAL A 133 -9.54 -6.88 -7.48
CA VAL A 133 -10.43 -6.80 -8.65
C VAL A 133 -9.53 -6.51 -9.85
N VAL A 134 -9.80 -7.09 -11.00
CA VAL A 134 -8.98 -6.89 -12.20
C VAL A 134 -9.65 -5.89 -13.14
N PHE A 135 -8.88 -4.95 -13.64
CA PHE A 135 -9.25 -4.09 -14.76
C PHE A 135 -8.34 -4.42 -15.97
N LEU A 136 -8.91 -5.09 -16.97
CA LEU A 136 -8.24 -5.37 -18.22
C LEU A 136 -8.35 -4.11 -19.09
N ASN A 137 -7.28 -3.32 -19.10
CA ASN A 137 -7.22 -2.00 -19.70
C ASN A 137 -6.76 -2.04 -21.15
N LYS A 138 -7.00 -0.96 -21.91
CA LYS A 138 -6.64 -0.79 -23.33
C LYS A 138 -7.37 -1.77 -24.27
N CYS A 139 -8.57 -2.22 -23.92
CA CYS A 139 -9.37 -3.10 -24.77
C CYS A 139 -9.77 -2.43 -26.10
N ASP A 140 -9.76 -1.10 -26.16
CA ASP A 140 -9.94 -0.33 -27.41
C ASP A 140 -8.84 -0.56 -28.46
N MET A 141 -7.72 -1.17 -28.07
CA MET A 141 -6.60 -1.49 -28.96
C MET A 141 -6.62 -2.96 -29.44
N VAL A 142 -7.57 -3.76 -29.01
CA VAL A 142 -7.64 -5.19 -29.30
C VAL A 142 -9.00 -5.52 -29.93
N ASP A 143 -8.98 -5.86 -31.22
CA ASP A 143 -10.20 -6.19 -31.97
C ASP A 143 -10.55 -7.71 -31.89
N ASP A 144 -9.69 -8.52 -31.29
CA ASP A 144 -9.80 -9.98 -31.22
C ASP A 144 -10.32 -10.41 -29.84
N GLU A 145 -11.57 -10.88 -29.78
CA GLU A 145 -12.20 -11.37 -28.55
C GLU A 145 -11.48 -12.60 -27.98
N GLU A 146 -10.94 -13.50 -28.83
CA GLU A 146 -10.21 -14.68 -28.36
C GLU A 146 -8.92 -14.28 -27.63
N LEU A 147 -8.28 -13.19 -28.05
CA LEU A 147 -7.11 -12.64 -27.37
C LEU A 147 -7.47 -12.05 -25.99
N LEU A 148 -8.60 -11.35 -25.89
CA LEU A 148 -9.09 -10.83 -24.61
C LEU A 148 -9.37 -11.96 -23.62
N GLU A 149 -10.04 -13.03 -24.07
CA GLU A 149 -10.31 -14.22 -23.26
C GLU A 149 -9.01 -14.92 -22.80
N LEU A 150 -8.02 -15.02 -23.69
CA LEU A 150 -6.73 -15.62 -23.37
C LEU A 150 -5.99 -14.83 -22.29
N VAL A 151 -5.92 -13.51 -22.42
CA VAL A 151 -5.27 -12.64 -21.43
C VAL A 151 -6.00 -12.69 -20.10
N GLU A 152 -7.34 -12.72 -20.10
CA GLU A 152 -8.12 -12.88 -18.87
C GLU A 152 -7.78 -14.20 -18.17
N MET A 153 -7.70 -15.31 -18.93
CA MET A 153 -7.34 -16.62 -18.38
C MET A 153 -5.92 -16.62 -17.78
N GLU A 154 -4.95 -16.02 -18.46
CA GLU A 154 -3.59 -15.90 -17.95
C GLU A 154 -3.53 -15.10 -16.64
N VAL A 155 -4.35 -14.04 -16.52
CA VAL A 155 -4.42 -13.25 -15.27
C VAL A 155 -5.06 -14.06 -14.14
N ARG A 156 -6.12 -14.84 -14.40
CA ARG A 156 -6.78 -15.72 -13.44
C ARG A 156 -5.85 -16.81 -12.92
N ASP A 157 -5.11 -17.45 -13.84
CA ASP A 157 -4.11 -18.47 -13.51
C ASP A 157 -3.01 -17.86 -12.62
N LEU A 158 -2.53 -16.68 -12.98
CA LEU A 158 -1.52 -15.96 -12.23
C LEU A 158 -2.00 -15.57 -10.81
N LEU A 159 -3.24 -15.12 -10.66
CA LEU A 159 -3.82 -14.82 -9.35
C LEU A 159 -3.91 -16.09 -8.48
N SER A 160 -4.30 -17.21 -9.08
CA SER A 160 -4.38 -18.52 -8.40
C SER A 160 -3.01 -19.02 -7.95
N GLU A 161 -1.96 -18.79 -8.74
CA GLU A 161 -0.56 -19.11 -8.37
C GLU A 161 -0.12 -18.40 -7.08
N TYR A 162 -0.65 -17.20 -6.82
CA TYR A 162 -0.32 -16.40 -5.61
C TYR A 162 -1.42 -16.43 -4.54
N ASP A 163 -2.21 -17.48 -4.47
CA ASP A 163 -3.26 -17.72 -3.46
C ASP A 163 -4.40 -16.69 -3.43
N PHE A 164 -4.67 -16.00 -4.53
CA PHE A 164 -5.92 -15.29 -4.73
C PHE A 164 -6.93 -16.22 -5.43
N PRO A 165 -8.25 -16.10 -5.19
CA PRO A 165 -9.26 -16.95 -5.82
C PRO A 165 -9.49 -16.53 -7.28
N GLY A 166 -8.52 -16.83 -8.17
CA GLY A 166 -8.48 -16.34 -9.56
C GLY A 166 -9.75 -16.57 -10.35
N ASP A 167 -10.43 -17.71 -10.16
CA ASP A 167 -11.69 -18.02 -10.81
C ASP A 167 -12.85 -17.11 -10.40
N ASP A 168 -12.84 -16.65 -9.12
CA ASP A 168 -13.93 -15.86 -8.53
C ASP A 168 -13.66 -14.35 -8.58
N VAL A 169 -12.44 -13.93 -8.91
CA VAL A 169 -12.05 -12.50 -8.97
C VAL A 169 -12.82 -11.82 -10.11
N PRO A 170 -13.51 -10.71 -9.87
CA PRO A 170 -14.13 -9.91 -10.93
C PRO A 170 -13.07 -9.37 -11.91
N VAL A 171 -13.30 -9.57 -13.20
CA VAL A 171 -12.49 -9.02 -14.29
C VAL A 171 -13.36 -8.12 -15.15
N ILE A 172 -13.03 -6.85 -15.20
CA ILE A 172 -13.75 -5.85 -15.99
C ILE A 172 -12.86 -5.42 -17.17
N GLN A 173 -13.36 -5.58 -18.38
CA GLN A 173 -12.71 -5.16 -19.61
C GLN A 173 -13.06 -3.71 -19.91
N GLY A 174 -12.05 -2.87 -20.23
CA GLY A 174 -12.30 -1.47 -20.47
C GLY A 174 -11.15 -0.70 -21.10
N SER A 175 -11.37 0.59 -21.31
CA SER A 175 -10.35 1.55 -21.72
C SER A 175 -10.42 2.79 -20.84
N ALA A 176 -9.46 2.92 -19.94
CA ALA A 176 -9.38 4.07 -19.04
C ALA A 176 -9.18 5.40 -19.80
N LEU A 177 -8.40 5.37 -20.90
CA LEU A 177 -8.16 6.55 -21.71
C LEU A 177 -9.46 7.01 -22.42
N LYS A 178 -10.19 6.11 -23.06
CA LYS A 178 -11.44 6.41 -23.74
C LYS A 178 -12.52 6.90 -22.77
N ALA A 179 -12.61 6.29 -21.59
CA ALA A 179 -13.49 6.77 -20.52
C ALA A 179 -13.12 8.21 -20.09
N LEU A 180 -11.84 8.51 -19.93
CA LEU A 180 -11.35 9.83 -19.57
C LEU A 180 -11.62 10.87 -20.69
N GLU A 181 -11.59 10.47 -21.95
CA GLU A 181 -11.97 11.27 -23.12
C GLU A 181 -13.49 11.51 -23.22
N GLY A 182 -14.30 10.83 -22.41
CA GLY A 182 -15.75 11.02 -22.32
C GLY A 182 -16.57 10.12 -23.22
N ASP A 183 -16.01 9.01 -23.70
CA ASP A 183 -16.74 7.99 -24.44
C ASP A 183 -17.69 7.24 -23.49
N ALA A 184 -19.00 7.29 -23.81
CA ALA A 184 -20.06 6.83 -22.91
C ALA A 184 -20.01 5.30 -22.65
N GLU A 185 -19.61 4.50 -23.65
CA GLU A 185 -19.49 3.06 -23.50
C GLU A 185 -18.39 2.71 -22.48
N TRP A 186 -17.24 3.36 -22.59
CA TRP A 186 -16.11 3.14 -21.71
C TRP A 186 -16.29 3.80 -20.33
N GLU A 187 -17.05 4.90 -20.22
CA GLU A 187 -17.48 5.42 -18.92
C GLU A 187 -18.33 4.42 -18.13
N GLU A 188 -19.25 3.69 -18.80
CA GLU A 188 -20.04 2.64 -18.12
C GLU A 188 -19.16 1.48 -17.64
N LYS A 189 -18.04 1.17 -18.30
CA LYS A 189 -17.09 0.17 -17.81
C LYS A 189 -16.36 0.62 -16.53
N ILE A 190 -16.12 1.90 -16.34
CA ILE A 190 -15.61 2.43 -15.08
C ILE A 190 -16.67 2.30 -13.97
N ILE A 191 -17.95 2.53 -14.28
CA ILE A 191 -19.03 2.32 -13.31
C ILE A 191 -19.18 0.84 -12.94
N GLU A 192 -19.08 -0.06 -13.93
CA GLU A 192 -19.09 -1.51 -13.72
C GLU A 192 -17.93 -1.94 -12.81
N LEU A 193 -16.71 -1.41 -13.04
CA LEU A 193 -15.56 -1.64 -12.17
C LEU A 193 -15.86 -1.21 -10.72
N MET A 194 -16.39 -0.01 -10.52
CA MET A 194 -16.65 0.48 -9.18
C MET A 194 -17.79 -0.26 -8.49
N ALA A 195 -18.78 -0.74 -9.23
CA ALA A 195 -19.80 -1.65 -8.71
C ALA A 195 -19.20 -2.99 -8.27
N ALA A 196 -18.30 -3.56 -9.07
CA ALA A 196 -17.58 -4.79 -8.70
C ALA A 196 -16.70 -4.59 -7.46
N VAL A 197 -16.04 -3.44 -7.32
CA VAL A 197 -15.27 -3.08 -6.12
C VAL A 197 -16.17 -2.96 -4.89
N ASP A 198 -17.35 -2.30 -5.02
CA ASP A 198 -18.32 -2.17 -3.93
C ASP A 198 -18.86 -3.53 -3.45
N ASP A 199 -19.11 -4.45 -4.38
CA ASP A 199 -19.73 -5.75 -4.09
C ASP A 199 -18.72 -6.80 -3.61
N TYR A 200 -17.54 -6.86 -4.26
CA TYR A 200 -16.55 -7.92 -4.02
C TYR A 200 -15.65 -7.64 -2.82
N ILE A 201 -15.28 -6.38 -2.58
CA ILE A 201 -14.45 -6.03 -1.43
C ILE A 201 -15.38 -5.77 -0.24
N PRO A 202 -15.35 -6.60 0.83
CA PRO A 202 -16.24 -6.41 1.98
C PRO A 202 -15.90 -5.12 2.73
N THR A 203 -16.84 -4.67 3.56
CA THR A 203 -16.56 -3.57 4.51
C THR A 203 -15.46 -4.00 5.46
N PRO A 204 -14.33 -3.26 5.52
CA PRO A 204 -13.21 -3.66 6.36
C PRO A 204 -13.55 -3.63 7.86
N GLU A 205 -13.16 -4.67 8.58
CA GLU A 205 -13.19 -4.66 10.04
C GLU A 205 -12.07 -3.75 10.57
N ARG A 206 -12.39 -2.93 11.58
CA ARG A 206 -11.47 -1.93 12.13
C ARG A 206 -11.23 -2.15 13.61
N ASP A 207 -9.97 -2.34 13.99
CA ASP A 207 -9.53 -2.47 15.37
C ASP A 207 -9.57 -1.13 16.15
N LYS A 208 -10.75 -0.53 16.30
CA LYS A 208 -10.92 0.80 16.92
C LYS A 208 -10.65 0.83 18.42
N GLU A 209 -10.85 -0.30 19.10
CA GLU A 209 -10.70 -0.41 20.57
C GLU A 209 -9.24 -0.65 21.01
N LYS A 210 -8.35 -1.03 20.10
CA LYS A 210 -6.94 -1.20 20.40
C LYS A 210 -6.25 0.16 20.64
N PRO A 211 -5.09 0.19 21.32
CA PRO A 211 -4.30 1.42 21.41
C PRO A 211 -3.92 1.96 20.04
N PHE A 212 -4.02 3.29 19.88
CA PHE A 212 -3.69 3.98 18.63
C PHE A 212 -2.29 3.63 18.14
N MET A 213 -2.20 3.37 16.83
CA MET A 213 -0.95 3.21 16.12
C MET A 213 -1.11 3.63 14.65
N MET A 214 -0.14 4.41 14.15
CA MET A 214 -0.06 4.88 12.78
C MET A 214 1.40 4.86 12.29
N PRO A 215 1.76 4.01 11.32
CA PRO A 215 3.06 4.08 10.64
C PRO A 215 3.19 5.40 9.88
N VAL A 216 4.34 6.05 9.98
CA VAL A 216 4.64 7.30 9.27
C VAL A 216 5.05 6.99 7.84
N GLU A 217 4.31 7.53 6.88
CA GLU A 217 4.58 7.40 5.45
C GLU A 217 5.39 8.57 4.92
N ASP A 218 4.99 9.80 5.26
CA ASP A 218 5.70 11.01 4.86
C ASP A 218 5.60 12.09 5.94
N VAL A 219 6.48 13.10 5.85
CA VAL A 219 6.58 14.19 6.82
C VAL A 219 6.73 15.53 6.12
N PHE A 220 5.83 16.44 6.42
CA PHE A 220 5.79 17.77 5.85
C PHE A 220 5.93 18.87 6.92
N SER A 221 6.49 20.00 6.54
CA SER A 221 6.41 21.23 7.33
C SER A 221 5.42 22.19 6.72
N ILE A 222 4.46 22.63 7.53
CA ILE A 222 3.50 23.66 7.11
C ILE A 222 3.87 24.96 7.82
N THR A 223 4.20 25.99 7.05
CA THR A 223 4.56 27.30 7.56
C THR A 223 3.47 27.85 8.50
N GLY A 224 3.85 28.18 9.72
CA GLY A 224 2.94 28.73 10.76
C GLY A 224 2.08 27.67 11.46
N ARG A 225 2.15 26.38 11.08
CA ARG A 225 1.38 25.30 11.72
C ARG A 225 2.24 24.22 12.37
N GLY A 226 3.43 23.94 11.84
CA GLY A 226 4.37 22.96 12.36
C GLY A 226 4.55 21.73 11.46
N THR A 227 5.00 20.64 12.05
CA THR A 227 5.29 19.36 11.38
C THR A 227 4.02 18.53 11.30
N VAL A 228 3.77 17.96 10.12
CA VAL A 228 2.68 17.03 9.87
C VAL A 228 3.29 15.69 9.46
N ALA A 229 2.93 14.63 10.16
CA ALA A 229 3.22 13.26 9.77
C ALA A 229 1.98 12.64 9.13
N THR A 230 2.13 12.03 7.97
CA THR A 230 1.05 11.34 7.26
C THR A 230 1.19 9.83 7.37
N GLY A 231 0.06 9.15 7.31
CA GLY A 231 -0.02 7.70 7.30
C GLY A 231 -1.46 7.20 7.46
N ARG A 232 -1.64 5.90 7.29
CA ARG A 232 -2.89 5.22 7.62
C ARG A 232 -2.90 4.83 9.09
N VAL A 233 -3.98 5.12 9.79
CA VAL A 233 -4.20 4.60 11.15
C VAL A 233 -4.39 3.09 11.06
N GLU A 234 -3.45 2.32 11.59
CA GLU A 234 -3.49 0.86 11.57
C GLU A 234 -4.50 0.32 12.58
N ARG A 235 -4.55 0.93 13.77
CA ARG A 235 -5.47 0.56 14.85
C ARG A 235 -5.75 1.71 15.81
N GLY A 236 -6.84 1.59 16.56
CA GLY A 236 -7.22 2.53 17.61
C GLY A 236 -7.81 3.84 17.10
N GLN A 237 -7.82 4.82 18.01
CA GLN A 237 -8.31 6.18 17.76
C GLN A 237 -7.32 7.21 18.25
N LEU A 238 -7.24 8.35 17.57
CA LEU A 238 -6.44 9.52 17.91
C LEU A 238 -7.34 10.75 17.97
N ASN A 239 -7.44 11.38 19.14
CA ASN A 239 -8.16 12.64 19.27
C ASN A 239 -7.21 13.83 19.19
N VAL A 240 -7.72 14.98 18.77
CA VAL A 240 -6.98 16.23 18.85
C VAL A 240 -6.75 16.55 20.33
N GLY A 241 -5.49 16.75 20.71
CA GLY A 241 -5.06 16.97 22.10
C GLY A 241 -4.40 15.77 22.76
N ASP A 242 -4.49 14.58 22.15
CA ASP A 242 -3.85 13.38 22.70
C ASP A 242 -2.32 13.48 22.66
N THR A 243 -1.69 12.92 23.70
CA THR A 243 -0.24 12.69 23.71
C THR A 243 0.07 11.40 22.96
N ILE A 244 1.07 11.44 22.11
CA ILE A 244 1.56 10.32 21.32
C ILE A 244 3.07 10.23 21.39
N ASP A 245 3.59 9.02 21.23
CA ASP A 245 5.03 8.75 21.11
C ASP A 245 5.40 8.50 19.64
N ILE A 246 6.54 9.02 19.25
CA ILE A 246 7.23 8.76 17.97
C ILE A 246 8.24 7.67 18.25
N ILE A 247 8.08 6.49 17.62
CA ILE A 247 8.79 5.26 17.99
C ILE A 247 9.51 4.66 16.78
N GLY A 248 10.71 4.14 17.02
CA GLY A 248 11.52 3.45 16.02
C GLY A 248 12.60 4.34 15.40
N ILE A 249 13.60 3.68 14.78
CA ILE A 249 14.82 4.27 14.21
C ILE A 249 15.75 4.84 15.30
N THR A 250 15.19 5.40 16.37
CA THR A 250 15.91 5.82 17.56
C THR A 250 15.60 4.90 18.74
N GLU A 251 16.54 4.76 19.69
CA GLU A 251 16.37 3.89 20.86
C GLU A 251 15.27 4.41 21.80
N GLU A 252 15.23 5.73 22.00
CA GLU A 252 14.26 6.35 22.90
C GLU A 252 13.08 6.96 22.13
N PRO A 253 11.83 6.64 22.55
CA PRO A 253 10.64 7.29 22.04
C PRO A 253 10.63 8.79 22.35
N LYS A 254 10.13 9.60 21.42
CA LYS A 254 9.90 11.03 21.64
C LYS A 254 8.40 11.30 21.77
N SER A 255 7.99 11.84 22.93
CA SER A 255 6.60 12.21 23.16
C SER A 255 6.26 13.59 22.58
N THR A 256 5.07 13.71 22.01
CA THR A 256 4.50 14.96 21.49
C THR A 256 2.98 14.98 21.66
N THR A 257 2.35 16.10 21.33
CA THR A 257 0.89 16.25 21.33
C THR A 257 0.37 16.42 19.90
N CYS A 258 -0.65 15.66 19.52
CA CYS A 258 -1.39 15.88 18.29
C CYS A 258 -2.29 17.11 18.43
N THR A 259 -2.05 18.15 17.63
CA THR A 259 -2.79 19.42 17.72
C THR A 259 -3.83 19.59 16.64
N GLY A 260 -3.89 18.65 15.69
CA GLY A 260 -4.88 18.64 14.63
C GLY A 260 -4.78 17.39 13.78
N VAL A 261 -5.89 16.97 13.22
CA VAL A 261 -5.99 15.83 12.33
C VAL A 261 -6.71 16.27 11.07
N GLU A 262 -6.17 15.90 9.91
CA GLU A 262 -6.75 16.21 8.60
C GLU A 262 -6.75 14.95 7.72
N MET A 263 -7.79 14.80 6.91
CA MET A 263 -7.87 13.80 5.84
C MET A 263 -8.37 14.50 4.57
N PHE A 264 -7.64 14.37 3.45
CA PHE A 264 -7.95 15.04 2.18
C PHE A 264 -8.20 16.55 2.33
N ARG A 265 -7.37 17.24 3.15
CA ARG A 265 -7.47 18.68 3.47
C ARG A 265 -8.73 19.08 4.25
N LYS A 266 -9.57 18.15 4.67
CA LYS A 266 -10.73 18.34 5.54
C LYS A 266 -10.33 18.07 7.00
N LEU A 267 -10.91 18.84 7.94
CA LEU A 267 -10.64 18.68 9.37
C LEU A 267 -11.39 17.49 9.94
N LEU A 268 -10.72 16.77 10.82
CA LEU A 268 -11.29 15.71 11.65
C LEU A 268 -11.24 16.09 13.11
N ASP A 269 -12.28 15.77 13.87
CA ASP A 269 -12.29 15.91 15.32
C ASP A 269 -11.45 14.79 15.97
N TYR A 270 -11.44 13.60 15.34
CA TYR A 270 -10.62 12.44 15.70
C TYR A 270 -10.32 11.61 14.44
N ALA A 271 -9.27 10.80 14.53
CA ALA A 271 -8.97 9.74 13.56
C ALA A 271 -9.23 8.37 14.15
N GLU A 272 -9.57 7.41 13.31
CA GLU A 272 -9.77 6.02 13.71
C GLU A 272 -9.12 5.03 12.74
N ALA A 273 -8.99 3.77 13.15
CA ALA A 273 -8.43 2.70 12.33
C ALA A 273 -9.01 2.71 10.90
N GLY A 274 -8.15 2.75 9.90
CA GLY A 274 -8.48 2.83 8.49
C GLY A 274 -8.38 4.22 7.87
N ASP A 275 -8.37 5.31 8.66
CA ASP A 275 -8.24 6.67 8.13
C ASP A 275 -6.82 6.94 7.62
N ASN A 276 -6.70 7.57 6.44
CA ASN A 276 -5.45 8.12 5.93
C ASN A 276 -5.34 9.58 6.34
N ILE A 277 -4.50 9.89 7.30
CA ILE A 277 -4.47 11.20 7.95
C ILE A 277 -3.12 11.91 7.88
N GLY A 278 -3.18 13.23 8.01
CA GLY A 278 -2.08 14.05 8.45
C GLY A 278 -2.28 14.46 9.91
N ALA A 279 -1.40 14.00 10.78
CA ALA A 279 -1.38 14.37 12.20
C ALA A 279 -0.43 15.55 12.41
N LEU A 280 -0.94 16.66 12.95
CA LEU A 280 -0.16 17.87 13.26
C LEU A 280 0.50 17.71 14.62
N LEU A 281 1.83 17.76 14.67
CA LEU A 281 2.66 17.49 15.83
C LEU A 281 3.17 18.78 16.47
N ARG A 282 3.00 18.92 17.79
CA ARG A 282 3.45 20.10 18.55
C ARG A 282 4.94 20.03 18.89
N GLY A 283 5.68 21.08 18.56
CA GLY A 283 7.05 21.25 19.05
C GLY A 283 8.05 20.18 18.53
N VAL A 284 7.74 19.60 17.41
CA VAL A 284 8.58 18.61 16.72
C VAL A 284 9.05 19.22 15.41
N ALA A 285 10.36 19.25 15.18
CA ALA A 285 10.94 19.66 13.93
C ALA A 285 10.78 18.55 12.86
N ARG A 286 10.84 18.92 11.56
CA ARG A 286 10.64 17.96 10.49
C ARG A 286 11.68 16.83 10.49
N ASP A 287 12.91 17.13 10.84
CA ASP A 287 14.04 16.20 10.91
C ASP A 287 14.03 15.28 12.15
N GLU A 288 13.12 15.54 13.08
CA GLU A 288 12.90 14.70 14.28
C GLU A 288 11.84 13.61 14.06
N VAL A 289 11.16 13.63 12.92
CA VAL A 289 10.21 12.58 12.49
C VAL A 289 10.56 12.17 11.08
N GLN A 290 10.53 10.87 10.84
CA GLN A 290 10.85 10.36 9.50
C GLN A 290 9.99 9.16 9.13
N ARG A 291 9.88 8.91 7.84
CA ARG A 291 9.24 7.70 7.30
C ARG A 291 9.81 6.46 7.96
N GLY A 292 8.94 5.53 8.32
CA GLY A 292 9.31 4.28 8.95
C GLY A 292 9.22 4.26 10.47
N GLN A 293 9.10 5.43 11.10
CA GLN A 293 8.70 5.52 12.50
C GLN A 293 7.19 5.26 12.65
N VAL A 294 6.76 5.06 13.87
CA VAL A 294 5.34 4.84 14.21
C VAL A 294 4.90 5.88 15.22
N LEU A 295 3.75 6.51 15.00
CA LEU A 295 3.06 7.27 16.01
C LEU A 295 2.15 6.32 16.78
N ALA A 296 2.27 6.27 18.10
CA ALA A 296 1.48 5.38 18.94
C ALA A 296 1.07 6.01 20.25
N LYS A 297 0.06 5.41 20.89
CA LYS A 297 -0.30 5.77 22.28
C LYS A 297 0.88 5.50 23.20
N PRO A 298 1.24 6.43 24.11
CA PRO A 298 2.42 6.27 24.96
C PRO A 298 2.47 4.95 25.72
N GLY A 299 3.65 4.29 25.66
CA GLY A 299 3.92 3.06 26.37
C GLY A 299 3.24 1.80 25.84
N THR A 300 2.63 1.84 24.64
CA THR A 300 1.91 0.69 24.06
C THR A 300 2.73 -0.15 23.09
N ILE A 301 3.81 0.40 22.56
CA ILE A 301 4.76 -0.28 21.68
C ILE A 301 6.17 0.16 22.02
N THR A 302 7.15 -0.72 21.85
CA THR A 302 8.56 -0.44 22.07
C THR A 302 9.37 -0.77 20.81
N PRO A 303 10.47 -0.05 20.53
CA PRO A 303 11.35 -0.38 19.43
C PRO A 303 12.22 -1.60 19.77
N HIS A 304 12.48 -2.45 18.79
CA HIS A 304 13.28 -3.68 18.95
C HIS A 304 14.26 -3.85 17.78
N THR A 305 15.39 -4.47 18.07
CA THR A 305 16.39 -4.87 17.07
C THR A 305 16.45 -6.38 16.87
N ASN A 306 16.09 -7.18 17.89
CA ASN A 306 16.25 -8.63 17.87
C ASN A 306 14.90 -9.34 17.93
N PHE A 307 14.69 -10.29 17.03
CA PHE A 307 13.48 -11.11 17.00
C PHE A 307 13.72 -12.44 16.32
N LYS A 308 12.86 -13.41 16.62
CA LYS A 308 12.71 -14.64 15.85
C LYS A 308 11.60 -14.50 14.85
N ALA A 309 11.79 -15.08 13.67
CA ALA A 309 10.83 -15.04 12.59
C ALA A 309 10.64 -16.40 11.95
N GLU A 310 9.40 -16.68 11.54
CA GLU A 310 9.10 -17.72 10.58
C GLU A 310 9.16 -17.10 9.18
N VAL A 311 9.96 -17.69 8.29
CA VAL A 311 10.27 -17.13 6.97
C VAL A 311 10.11 -18.18 5.90
N TYR A 312 9.42 -17.82 4.84
CA TYR A 312 9.43 -18.52 3.57
C TYR A 312 10.40 -17.85 2.61
N VAL A 313 11.33 -18.61 2.07
CA VAL A 313 12.31 -18.15 1.09
C VAL A 313 11.80 -18.45 -0.31
N LEU A 314 11.54 -17.39 -1.10
CA LEU A 314 10.99 -17.53 -2.45
C LEU A 314 11.88 -18.41 -3.33
N SER A 315 11.26 -19.33 -4.05
CA SER A 315 11.92 -20.15 -5.06
C SER A 315 12.36 -19.33 -6.27
N LYS A 316 13.16 -19.95 -7.14
CA LYS A 316 13.60 -19.34 -8.39
C LYS A 316 12.43 -19.03 -9.32
N GLU A 317 11.45 -19.93 -9.40
CA GLU A 317 10.25 -19.83 -10.20
C GLU A 317 9.37 -18.65 -9.76
N GLU A 318 9.34 -18.34 -8.46
CA GLU A 318 8.66 -17.20 -7.86
C GLU A 318 9.45 -15.88 -7.99
N GLY A 319 10.56 -15.86 -8.72
CA GLY A 319 11.42 -14.68 -8.88
C GLY A 319 12.41 -14.44 -7.74
N GLY A 320 12.51 -15.37 -6.79
CA GLY A 320 13.40 -15.32 -5.65
C GLY A 320 14.88 -15.60 -5.97
N ARG A 321 15.60 -16.11 -5.00
CA ARG A 321 17.02 -16.43 -5.12
C ARG A 321 17.25 -17.67 -5.97
N HIS A 322 18.45 -17.77 -6.54
CA HIS A 322 18.93 -18.97 -7.26
C HIS A 322 19.93 -19.79 -6.43
N THR A 323 20.43 -19.21 -5.32
CA THR A 323 21.48 -19.80 -4.50
C THR A 323 21.05 -19.78 -3.03
N PRO A 324 21.52 -20.74 -2.22
CA PRO A 324 21.28 -20.73 -0.79
C PRO A 324 21.91 -19.50 -0.12
N PHE A 325 21.48 -19.21 1.10
CA PHE A 325 22.15 -18.29 1.99
C PHE A 325 22.56 -18.98 3.30
N PHE A 326 23.46 -18.35 4.02
CA PHE A 326 24.11 -18.88 5.21
C PHE A 326 23.92 -17.92 6.38
N THR A 327 24.27 -18.33 7.59
CA THR A 327 24.41 -17.45 8.76
C THR A 327 25.25 -16.22 8.41
N ASN A 328 24.88 -15.07 8.98
CA ASN A 328 25.39 -13.72 8.68
C ASN A 328 24.95 -13.15 7.30
N TYR A 329 23.96 -13.72 6.65
CA TYR A 329 23.30 -13.10 5.51
C TYR A 329 22.70 -11.75 5.90
N ARG A 330 22.85 -10.72 5.05
CA ARG A 330 22.49 -9.32 5.37
C ARG A 330 21.57 -8.71 4.31
N PRO A 331 20.29 -9.10 4.23
CA PRO A 331 19.32 -8.49 3.34
C PRO A 331 18.67 -7.25 3.94
N GLN A 332 17.79 -6.62 3.16
CA GLN A 332 16.86 -5.58 3.62
C GLN A 332 15.56 -6.23 4.10
N PHE A 333 15.12 -5.85 5.29
CA PHE A 333 13.84 -6.22 5.87
C PHE A 333 12.86 -5.06 5.73
N TYR A 334 11.72 -5.30 5.13
CA TYR A 334 10.68 -4.29 4.88
C TYR A 334 9.53 -4.51 5.84
N PHE A 335 9.34 -3.57 6.77
CA PHE A 335 8.26 -3.55 7.73
C PHE A 335 7.40 -2.31 7.51
N ARG A 336 6.09 -2.46 7.27
CA ARG A 336 5.18 -1.33 7.06
C ARG A 336 5.76 -0.32 6.06
N THR A 337 6.18 0.86 6.55
CA THR A 337 6.69 1.97 5.73
C THR A 337 8.22 2.09 5.73
N THR A 338 8.94 1.20 6.42
CA THR A 338 10.40 1.24 6.55
C THR A 338 11.09 0.01 5.96
N ASP A 339 12.34 0.20 5.61
CA ASP A 339 13.28 -0.88 5.33
C ASP A 339 14.53 -0.71 6.20
N VAL A 340 15.03 -1.82 6.70
CA VAL A 340 16.20 -1.86 7.57
C VAL A 340 17.05 -3.09 7.24
N THR A 341 18.37 -2.93 7.23
CA THR A 341 19.27 -4.08 7.08
C THR A 341 19.22 -4.93 8.34
N GLY A 342 19.14 -6.24 8.19
CA GLY A 342 19.21 -7.19 9.30
C GLY A 342 20.26 -8.26 9.03
N ILE A 343 20.80 -8.82 10.10
CA ILE A 343 21.74 -9.94 10.09
C ILE A 343 20.96 -11.19 10.47
N VAL A 344 20.99 -12.21 9.62
CA VAL A 344 20.31 -13.48 9.84
C VAL A 344 21.22 -14.45 10.57
N GLN A 345 20.70 -15.07 11.63
CA GLN A 345 21.30 -16.19 12.34
C GLN A 345 20.42 -17.42 12.16
N LEU A 346 20.98 -18.47 11.56
CA LEU A 346 20.28 -19.74 11.37
C LEU A 346 20.28 -20.57 12.67
N PRO A 347 19.28 -21.45 12.87
CA PRO A 347 19.24 -22.35 13.99
C PRO A 347 20.45 -23.28 14.05
N GLU A 348 20.78 -23.76 15.24
CA GLU A 348 21.85 -24.73 15.44
C GLU A 348 21.60 -25.99 14.60
N GLY A 349 22.62 -26.42 13.85
CA GLY A 349 22.55 -27.57 12.94
C GLY A 349 22.05 -27.27 11.54
N VAL A 350 21.64 -26.05 11.24
CA VAL A 350 21.29 -25.61 9.89
C VAL A 350 22.46 -24.85 9.29
N GLU A 351 23.12 -25.44 8.28
CA GLU A 351 24.27 -24.81 7.63
C GLU A 351 23.84 -23.78 6.60
N MET A 352 22.75 -24.04 5.85
CA MET A 352 22.24 -23.18 4.77
C MET A 352 20.72 -23.29 4.64
N VAL A 353 20.14 -22.30 3.98
CA VAL A 353 18.70 -22.25 3.60
C VAL A 353 18.60 -22.17 2.09
N MET A 354 17.81 -23.08 1.51
CA MET A 354 17.57 -23.13 0.07
C MET A 354 16.38 -22.27 -0.35
N PRO A 355 16.35 -21.77 -1.59
CA PRO A 355 15.12 -21.26 -2.19
C PRO A 355 13.99 -22.30 -2.13
N GLY A 356 12.80 -21.89 -1.67
CA GLY A 356 11.65 -22.76 -1.41
C GLY A 356 11.52 -23.26 0.02
N ASP A 357 12.50 -23.01 0.89
CA ASP A 357 12.45 -23.48 2.28
C ASP A 357 11.57 -22.58 3.17
N ASN A 358 10.95 -23.22 4.17
CA ASN A 358 10.39 -22.57 5.35
C ASN A 358 11.37 -22.74 6.52
N ILE A 359 11.70 -21.65 7.19
CA ILE A 359 12.69 -21.66 8.28
C ILE A 359 12.33 -20.69 9.42
N GLU A 360 12.52 -21.13 10.65
CA GLU A 360 12.62 -20.23 11.79
C GLU A 360 14.05 -19.71 11.88
N MET A 361 14.23 -18.39 11.95
CA MET A 361 15.54 -17.77 12.08
C MET A 361 15.52 -16.59 13.05
N THR A 362 16.69 -16.29 13.62
CA THR A 362 16.87 -15.06 14.42
C THR A 362 17.39 -13.95 13.53
N VAL A 363 16.85 -12.75 13.72
CA VAL A 363 17.24 -11.55 12.97
C VAL A 363 17.67 -10.47 13.95
N GLU A 364 18.84 -9.86 13.66
CA GLU A 364 19.35 -8.69 14.35
C GLU A 364 19.37 -7.51 13.38
N LEU A 365 18.51 -6.51 13.62
CA LEU A 365 18.43 -5.31 12.81
C LEU A 365 19.51 -4.29 13.19
N ILE A 366 19.99 -3.54 12.22
CA ILE A 366 21.02 -2.48 12.47
C ILE A 366 20.43 -1.22 13.14
N ALA A 367 19.12 -1.08 13.17
CA ALA A 367 18.41 0.02 13.85
C ALA A 367 17.13 -0.52 14.51
N PRO A 368 16.72 0.05 15.65
CA PRO A 368 15.50 -0.37 16.32
C PRO A 368 14.26 0.08 15.53
N ILE A 369 13.29 -0.79 15.40
CA ILE A 369 12.00 -0.48 14.76
C ILE A 369 10.83 -0.90 15.64
N ALA A 370 9.68 -0.25 15.45
CA ALA A 370 8.43 -0.57 16.14
C ALA A 370 7.84 -1.86 15.55
N ILE A 371 8.17 -3.00 16.15
CA ILE A 371 7.64 -4.33 15.78
C ILE A 371 6.99 -5.01 16.96
N GLU A 372 6.03 -5.88 16.68
CA GLU A 372 5.30 -6.72 17.63
C GLU A 372 5.26 -8.15 17.08
N GLU A 373 4.95 -9.13 17.94
CA GLU A 373 4.66 -10.50 17.50
C GLU A 373 3.50 -10.48 16.49
N GLY A 374 3.61 -11.26 15.42
CA GLY A 374 2.65 -11.28 14.31
C GLY A 374 2.88 -10.21 13.25
N THR A 375 3.85 -9.29 13.42
CA THR A 375 4.18 -8.31 12.37
C THR A 375 4.76 -9.02 11.16
N LYS A 376 4.13 -8.82 9.99
CA LYS A 376 4.60 -9.35 8.70
C LYS A 376 5.71 -8.47 8.12
N PHE A 377 6.59 -9.09 7.35
CA PHE A 377 7.65 -8.39 6.63
C PHE A 377 8.04 -9.13 5.35
N SER A 378 8.65 -8.40 4.42
CA SER A 378 9.33 -8.98 3.26
C SER A 378 10.83 -8.80 3.35
N ILE A 379 11.57 -9.72 2.71
CA ILE A 379 13.04 -9.71 2.62
C ILE A 379 13.42 -9.41 1.18
N ARG A 380 14.31 -8.42 1.00
CA ARG A 380 14.75 -8.00 -0.34
C ARG A 380 16.26 -7.98 -0.44
N GLU A 381 16.75 -8.33 -1.63
CA GLU A 381 18.17 -8.29 -2.00
C GLU A 381 18.31 -7.85 -3.46
N GLY A 382 19.18 -6.89 -3.74
CA GLY A 382 19.48 -6.46 -5.11
C GLY A 382 18.25 -6.02 -5.92
N GLY A 383 17.24 -5.40 -5.26
CA GLY A 383 16.01 -4.95 -5.90
C GLY A 383 14.93 -6.02 -6.07
N ARG A 384 15.16 -7.26 -5.59
CA ARG A 384 14.20 -8.39 -5.70
C ARG A 384 13.70 -8.80 -4.32
N THR A 385 12.45 -9.22 -4.25
CA THR A 385 11.91 -9.91 -3.08
C THR A 385 12.43 -11.34 -3.08
N VAL A 386 13.05 -11.75 -1.98
CA VAL A 386 13.68 -13.07 -1.84
C VAL A 386 13.05 -13.90 -0.73
N GLY A 387 12.15 -13.33 0.03
CA GLY A 387 11.43 -14.04 1.08
C GLY A 387 10.38 -13.16 1.74
N ALA A 388 9.52 -13.79 2.51
CA ALA A 388 8.53 -13.16 3.37
C ALA A 388 8.46 -13.88 4.71
N GLY A 389 8.09 -13.17 5.75
CA GLY A 389 8.02 -13.77 7.08
C GLY A 389 7.11 -13.02 8.04
N VAL A 390 6.98 -13.61 9.20
CA VAL A 390 6.25 -13.05 10.33
C VAL A 390 7.12 -13.08 11.58
N VAL A 391 7.05 -12.05 12.41
CA VAL A 391 7.72 -11.99 13.71
C VAL A 391 7.06 -13.00 14.64
N ALA A 392 7.77 -14.07 14.99
CA ALA A 392 7.27 -15.12 15.87
C ALA A 392 7.42 -14.75 17.36
N SER A 393 8.54 -14.12 17.71
CA SER A 393 8.77 -13.60 19.07
C SER A 393 9.83 -12.50 19.11
N ILE A 394 9.67 -11.59 20.04
CA ILE A 394 10.67 -10.53 20.30
C ILE A 394 11.73 -11.08 21.25
N GLN A 395 13.00 -10.86 20.90
CA GLN A 395 14.14 -11.19 21.78
C GLN A 395 14.63 -9.90 22.46
N LYS A 396 14.93 -10.02 23.73
CA LYS A 396 15.42 -8.89 24.57
C LYS A 396 16.93 -8.73 24.40
#